data_8f069f9804f8c9eb7c53446fffb0b78e
#
_entry.id   8f069f9804f8c9eb7c53446fffb0b78e
#
_cell.length_a   1.000
_cell.length_b   1.000
_cell.length_c   1.000
_cell.angle_alpha   90.00
_cell.angle_beta   90.00
_cell.angle_gamma   90.00
#
_symmetry.space_group_name_H-M   'P 1'
#
loop_
_entity.id
_entity.type
_entity.pdbx_description
1 polymer ?
#
loop_
_entity_poly.entity_id
_entity_poly.type
_entity_poly.pdbx_seq_one_letter_code
_entity_poly.pdbx_strand_id
1 'polypeptide(L)'
;EVECLPGPTAFVPALVSSGLPSDRFSFEGFLPVKKGRTKRLKELSTETKTMVFYESPHRILKTLNDLSNYFEVESQISVSRELTKLYEETFRGTIKESVEHFEKNKTKGEFVIVLSPK
;
A
#
# COMPACT_ATOMS: atom_id res chain seq x y z
N GLU A 1 4.89 -0.17 25.63
CA GLU A 1 5.15 -0.83 24.71
C GLU A 1 4.05 -1.37 23.97
N VAL A 2 4.23 -1.28 22.92
CA VAL A 2 3.22 -1.63 22.08
C VAL A 2 3.06 -3.08 21.99
N GLU A 3 1.91 -3.56 22.14
CA GLU A 3 1.66 -4.85 21.91
C GLU A 3 1.81 -5.16 20.55
N CYS A 4 2.37 -6.21 20.25
CA CYS A 4 2.66 -6.56 18.91
C CYS A 4 1.50 -7.26 18.30
N LEU A 5 0.54 -6.51 17.91
CA LEU A 5 -0.50 -7.07 17.08
C LEU A 5 0.07 -7.28 15.71
N PRO A 6 -0.22 -8.40 15.06
CA PRO A 6 0.41 -8.71 13.78
C PRO A 6 0.23 -7.63 12.75
N GLY A 7 -0.98 -7.12 12.59
CA GLY A 7 -1.20 -6.12 11.58
C GLY A 7 -0.44 -4.83 11.83
N PRO A 8 -0.59 -4.22 13.00
CA PRO A 8 0.08 -2.96 13.27
C PRO A 8 1.60 -3.07 13.24
N THR A 9 2.15 -4.21 13.60
CA THR A 9 3.60 -4.31 13.58
C THR A 9 4.16 -4.38 12.18
N ALA A 10 3.38 -4.86 11.23
CA ALA A 10 3.89 -4.97 9.86
C ALA A 10 3.99 -3.61 9.19
N PHE A 11 3.07 -2.68 9.47
CA PHE A 11 3.08 -1.44 8.72
C PHE A 11 4.15 -0.46 9.19
N VAL A 12 4.58 -0.54 10.43
CA VAL A 12 5.57 0.42 10.93
C VAL A 12 6.90 0.31 10.18
N PRO A 13 7.49 -0.89 10.04
CA PRO A 13 8.72 -0.99 9.25
C PRO A 13 8.52 -0.60 7.80
N ALA A 14 7.35 -0.95 7.21
CA ALA A 14 7.10 -0.60 5.83
C ALA A 14 7.02 0.91 5.65
N LEU A 15 6.38 1.60 6.58
CA LEU A 15 6.27 3.04 6.51
C LEU A 15 7.64 3.69 6.62
N VAL A 16 8.47 3.23 7.55
CA VAL A 16 9.81 3.76 7.72
C VAL A 16 10.66 3.50 6.49
N SER A 17 10.63 2.28 5.97
CA SER A 17 11.49 1.93 4.85
C SER A 17 10.99 2.47 3.52
N SER A 18 9.78 3.01 3.49
CA SER A 18 9.24 3.54 2.24
C SER A 18 9.98 4.78 1.76
N GLY A 19 10.56 5.54 2.69
CA GLY A 19 11.19 6.80 2.33
C GLY A 19 10.19 7.90 2.05
N LEU A 20 8.91 7.66 2.28
CA LEU A 20 7.86 8.65 2.04
C LEU A 20 7.56 9.40 3.33
N PRO A 21 6.89 10.56 3.24
CA PRO A 21 6.59 11.33 4.45
C PRO A 21 5.81 10.50 5.46
N SER A 22 6.29 10.44 6.67
CA SER A 22 5.66 9.63 7.71
C SER A 22 5.31 10.42 8.96
N ASP A 23 5.54 11.75 8.95
CA ASP A 23 5.17 12.57 10.09
C ASP A 23 3.67 12.69 10.23
N ARG A 24 2.94 12.59 9.13
CA ARG A 24 1.48 12.55 9.15
C ARG A 24 1.02 11.48 8.19
N PHE A 25 0.34 10.50 8.71
CA PHE A 25 -0.14 9.42 7.86
C PHE A 25 -1.45 8.91 8.44
N SER A 26 -2.22 8.18 7.62
CA SER A 26 -3.39 7.48 8.09
C SER A 26 -3.24 6.00 7.78
N PHE A 27 -3.65 5.18 8.73
CA PHE A 27 -3.63 3.75 8.52
C PHE A 27 -5.02 3.33 8.08
N GLU A 28 -5.13 2.87 6.85
CA GLU A 28 -6.42 2.54 6.27
C GLU A 28 -6.73 1.04 6.31
N GLY A 29 -5.70 0.22 6.54
CA GLY A 29 -5.90 -1.22 6.59
C GLY A 29 -6.30 -1.77 5.24
N PHE A 30 -7.23 -2.72 5.22
CA PHE A 30 -7.70 -3.30 3.97
C PHE A 30 -8.84 -2.48 3.40
N LEU A 31 -8.79 -2.23 2.10
CA LEU A 31 -9.90 -1.61 1.41
C LEU A 31 -11.05 -2.62 1.32
N PRO A 32 -12.30 -2.16 1.28
CA PRO A 32 -13.41 -3.09 1.08
C PRO A 32 -13.21 -3.88 -0.20
N VAL A 33 -13.64 -5.14 -0.18
CA VAL A 33 -13.47 -6.00 -1.35
C VAL A 33 -14.43 -5.62 -2.46
N LYS A 34 -15.68 -5.37 -2.14
CA LYS A 34 -16.68 -5.01 -3.13
C LYS A 34 -17.56 -3.87 -2.65
N LYS A 35 -18.46 -4.15 -1.72
CA LYS A 35 -19.41 -3.14 -1.28
C LYS A 35 -18.66 -2.01 -0.58
N GLY A 36 -18.90 -0.81 -1.03
CA GLY A 36 -18.26 0.36 -0.43
C GLY A 36 -16.88 0.67 -0.94
N ARG A 37 -16.34 -0.16 -1.83
CA ARG A 37 -14.97 0.04 -2.31
C ARG A 37 -14.84 1.32 -3.11
N THR A 38 -15.71 1.55 -4.07
CA THR A 38 -15.67 2.76 -4.90
C THR A 38 -15.86 4.00 -4.05
N LYS A 39 -16.81 3.95 -3.13
CA LYS A 39 -17.05 5.09 -2.25
C LYS A 39 -15.81 5.41 -1.43
N ARG A 40 -15.17 4.38 -0.86
CA ARG A 40 -14.00 4.57 -0.03
C ARG A 40 -12.84 5.13 -0.84
N LEU A 41 -12.64 4.62 -2.05
CA LEU A 41 -11.57 5.12 -2.92
C LEU A 41 -11.80 6.59 -3.28
N LYS A 42 -13.04 6.97 -3.54
CA LYS A 42 -13.34 8.36 -3.82
C LYS A 42 -13.05 9.26 -2.62
N GLU A 43 -13.40 8.79 -1.43
CA GLU A 43 -13.12 9.55 -0.22
C GLU A 43 -11.62 9.73 -0.03
N LEU A 44 -10.86 8.68 -0.26
CA LEU A 44 -9.42 8.73 -0.06
C LEU A 44 -8.72 9.54 -1.13
N SER A 45 -9.33 9.68 -2.30
CA SER A 45 -8.67 10.39 -3.41
C SER A 45 -8.45 11.87 -3.12
N THR A 46 -9.13 12.42 -2.12
CA THR A 46 -8.93 13.81 -1.74
C THR A 46 -7.96 13.96 -0.57
N GLU A 47 -7.45 12.85 -0.06
CA GLU A 47 -6.54 12.89 1.07
C GLU A 47 -5.18 13.38 0.63
N THR A 48 -4.52 14.16 1.47
CA THR A 48 -3.17 14.65 1.16
C THR A 48 -2.10 14.01 2.04
N LYS A 49 -2.50 13.32 3.10
CA LYS A 49 -1.54 12.63 3.95
C LYS A 49 -1.08 11.33 3.31
N THR A 50 0.07 10.86 3.75
CA THR A 50 0.51 9.52 3.39
C THR A 50 -0.49 8.51 3.95
N MET A 51 -0.83 7.51 3.15
CA MET A 51 -1.79 6.48 3.54
C MET A 51 -1.13 5.12 3.52
N VAL A 52 -1.54 4.26 4.45
CA VAL A 52 -0.98 2.92 4.57
C VAL A 52 -2.10 1.91 4.44
N PHE A 53 -1.95 0.97 3.52
CA PHE A 53 -2.93 -0.08 3.28
C PHE A 53 -2.30 -1.45 3.42
N TYR A 54 -3.11 -2.43 3.81
CA TYR A 54 -2.72 -3.83 3.72
C TYR A 54 -3.37 -4.43 2.47
N GLU A 55 -2.71 -5.41 1.87
CA GLU A 55 -3.33 -6.11 0.76
C GLU A 55 -2.82 -7.54 0.66
N SER A 56 -3.66 -8.44 0.16
CA SER A 56 -3.29 -9.82 -0.02
C SER A 56 -2.65 -10.02 -1.39
N PRO A 57 -1.90 -11.10 -1.57
CA PRO A 57 -1.25 -11.33 -2.87
C PRO A 57 -2.25 -11.53 -4.01
N HIS A 58 -3.46 -12.01 -3.70
CA HIS A 58 -4.46 -12.23 -4.75
C HIS A 58 -5.05 -10.93 -5.26
N ARG A 59 -4.94 -9.85 -4.49
CA ARG A 59 -5.61 -8.61 -4.83
C ARG A 59 -4.67 -7.45 -5.04
N ILE A 60 -3.37 -7.68 -4.89
CA ILE A 60 -2.42 -6.56 -4.96
C ILE A 60 -2.50 -5.85 -6.31
N LEU A 61 -2.52 -6.57 -7.41
CA LEU A 61 -2.55 -5.94 -8.72
C LEU A 61 -3.86 -5.18 -8.95
N LYS A 62 -4.98 -5.77 -8.55
CA LYS A 62 -6.25 -5.09 -8.70
C LYS A 62 -6.28 -3.81 -7.88
N THR A 63 -5.75 -3.85 -6.66
CA THR A 63 -5.74 -2.67 -5.81
C THR A 63 -4.84 -1.59 -6.39
N LEU A 64 -3.67 -1.97 -6.90
CA LEU A 64 -2.78 -0.98 -7.51
C LEU A 64 -3.43 -0.35 -8.75
N ASN A 65 -4.12 -1.15 -9.55
CA ASN A 65 -4.86 -0.60 -10.68
C ASN A 65 -5.96 0.35 -10.24
N ASP A 66 -6.68 0.00 -9.19
CA ASP A 66 -7.72 0.89 -8.68
C ASP A 66 -7.12 2.19 -8.17
N LEU A 67 -6.00 2.11 -7.47
CA LEU A 67 -5.35 3.33 -7.00
C LEU A 67 -4.93 4.21 -8.18
N SER A 68 -4.50 3.61 -9.28
CA SER A 68 -4.11 4.39 -10.45
C SER A 68 -5.30 5.11 -11.07
N ASN A 69 -6.52 4.67 -10.80
CA ASN A 69 -7.72 5.32 -11.34
C ASN A 69 -8.22 6.46 -10.46
N TYR A 70 -7.82 6.48 -9.19
CA TYR A 70 -8.31 7.48 -8.25
C TYR A 70 -7.25 8.48 -7.81
N PHE A 71 -5.98 8.16 -8.02
CA PHE A 71 -4.88 9.07 -7.68
C PHE A 71 -4.06 9.34 -8.92
N GLU A 72 -3.26 10.38 -8.89
CA GLU A 72 -2.38 10.66 -10.02
C GLU A 72 -1.37 9.54 -10.15
N VAL A 73 -1.16 9.06 -11.36
CA VAL A 73 -0.30 7.91 -11.59
C VAL A 73 1.16 8.19 -11.25
N GLU A 74 1.51 9.48 -11.14
CA GLU A 74 2.87 9.87 -10.73
C GLU A 74 3.04 9.92 -9.22
N SER A 75 1.98 9.66 -8.46
CA SER A 75 2.10 9.64 -7.00
C SER A 75 3.09 8.58 -6.56
N GLN A 76 3.84 8.89 -5.50
CA GLN A 76 4.86 7.99 -5.00
C GLN A 76 4.25 6.87 -4.16
N ILE A 77 4.72 5.68 -4.36
CA ILE A 77 4.18 4.52 -3.68
C ILE A 77 5.31 3.58 -3.30
N SER A 78 5.11 2.87 -2.20
CA SER A 78 6.02 1.82 -1.78
C SER A 78 5.16 0.59 -1.50
N VAL A 79 5.58 -0.56 -2.00
CA VAL A 79 4.85 -1.79 -1.78
C VAL A 79 5.83 -2.78 -1.18
N SER A 80 5.63 -3.10 0.09
CA SER A 80 6.51 -4.02 0.81
C SER A 80 5.85 -5.37 0.91
N ARG A 81 6.61 -6.41 0.65
CA ARG A 81 6.13 -7.79 0.72
C ARG A 81 6.89 -8.52 1.80
N GLU A 82 6.14 -9.10 2.72
CA GLU A 82 6.76 -9.87 3.78
C GLU A 82 6.70 -11.34 3.41
N LEU A 83 7.85 -11.98 3.29
CA LEU A 83 7.92 -13.39 2.97
C LEU A 83 8.14 -14.23 4.21
N THR A 84 9.05 -13.79 5.06
CA THR A 84 9.30 -14.44 6.33
C THR A 84 9.68 -13.35 7.30
N LYS A 85 9.93 -13.73 8.52
CA LYS A 85 10.33 -12.74 9.52
C LYS A 85 11.67 -12.10 9.19
N LEU A 86 12.49 -12.78 8.41
CA LEU A 86 13.83 -12.31 8.13
C LEU A 86 13.98 -11.73 6.74
N TYR A 87 12.95 -11.79 5.92
CA TYR A 87 13.11 -11.43 4.53
C TYR A 87 11.92 -10.67 4.02
N GLU A 88 12.14 -9.51 3.47
CA GLU A 88 11.08 -8.76 2.81
C GLU A 88 11.64 -8.06 1.59
N GLU A 89 10.76 -7.78 0.67
CA GLU A 89 11.11 -7.04 -0.53
C GLU A 89 10.27 -5.78 -0.56
N THR A 90 10.85 -4.72 -1.05
CA THR A 90 10.15 -3.44 -1.15
C THR A 90 10.29 -2.90 -2.55
N PHE A 91 9.17 -2.59 -3.18
CA PHE A 91 9.14 -1.85 -4.43
C PHE A 91 8.91 -0.38 -4.11
N ARG A 92 9.65 0.51 -4.73
CA ARG A 92 9.45 1.96 -4.59
C ARG A 92 9.38 2.58 -5.96
N GLY A 93 8.45 3.50 -6.14
CA GLY A 93 8.31 4.17 -7.42
C GLY A 93 6.98 4.89 -7.48
N THR A 94 6.47 5.06 -8.70
CA THR A 94 5.16 5.68 -8.90
C THR A 94 4.10 4.59 -8.96
N ILE A 95 2.84 5.02 -8.85
CA ILE A 95 1.74 4.04 -8.96
C ILE A 95 1.82 3.34 -10.31
N LYS A 96 2.08 4.09 -11.37
CA LYS A 96 2.18 3.50 -12.69
C LYS A 96 3.25 2.42 -12.74
N GLU A 97 4.42 2.73 -12.19
CA GLU A 97 5.52 1.76 -12.16
C GLU A 97 5.17 0.53 -11.34
N SER A 98 4.41 0.72 -10.25
CA SER A 98 4.05 -0.41 -9.41
C SER A 98 3.12 -1.36 -10.15
N VAL A 99 2.17 -0.82 -10.92
CA VAL A 99 1.28 -1.67 -11.70
C VAL A 99 2.08 -2.50 -12.69
N GLU A 100 3.01 -1.85 -13.39
CA GLU A 100 3.83 -2.56 -14.37
C GLU A 100 4.67 -3.65 -13.72
N HIS A 101 5.23 -3.34 -12.56
CA HIS A 101 6.07 -4.29 -11.86
C HIS A 101 5.27 -5.53 -11.45
N PHE A 102 4.08 -5.34 -10.89
CA PHE A 102 3.31 -6.47 -10.38
C PHE A 102 2.52 -7.18 -11.47
N GLU A 103 2.39 -6.60 -12.65
CA GLU A 103 1.86 -7.33 -13.80
C GLU A 103 2.83 -8.42 -14.25
N LYS A 104 4.11 -8.18 -14.10
CA LYS A 104 5.13 -9.09 -14.61
C LYS A 104 5.61 -10.09 -13.58
N ASN A 105 5.38 -9.83 -12.32
CA ASN A 105 5.93 -10.65 -11.26
C ASN A 105 4.84 -11.29 -10.42
N LYS A 106 4.88 -12.60 -10.32
CA LYS A 106 3.96 -13.30 -9.44
C LYS A 106 4.35 -13.02 -8.01
N THR A 107 3.37 -12.96 -7.15
CA THR A 107 3.60 -12.54 -5.79
C THR A 107 3.05 -13.53 -4.79
N LYS A 108 3.68 -13.57 -3.62
CA LYS A 108 3.25 -14.34 -2.48
C LYS A 108 3.42 -13.47 -1.26
N GLY A 109 2.82 -13.86 -0.15
CA GLY A 109 2.98 -13.13 1.10
C GLY A 109 1.99 -11.99 1.23
N GLU A 110 2.14 -11.26 2.29
CA GLU A 110 1.26 -10.14 2.58
C GLU A 110 1.92 -8.84 2.18
N PHE A 111 1.12 -7.88 1.76
CA PHE A 111 1.67 -6.61 1.28
C PHE A 111 1.25 -5.45 2.17
N VAL A 112 2.16 -4.50 2.31
CA VAL A 112 1.87 -3.21 2.91
C VAL A 112 2.13 -2.16 1.85
N ILE A 113 1.12 -1.38 1.52
CA ILE A 113 1.22 -0.32 0.53
C ILE A 113 1.29 1.01 1.27
N VAL A 114 2.29 1.82 0.93
CA VAL A 114 2.41 3.17 1.47
C VAL A 114 2.30 4.11 0.29
N LEU A 115 1.29 4.98 0.29
CA LEU A 115 1.02 5.89 -0.80
C LEU A 115 1.11 7.32 -0.33
N SER A 116 1.93 8.11 -1.01
CA SER A 116 2.02 9.55 -0.76
C SER A 116 1.36 10.25 -1.93
N PRO A 117 0.13 10.74 -1.76
CA PRO A 117 -0.59 11.34 -2.89
C PRO A 117 0.11 12.60 -3.35
N LYS A 118 0.01 12.83 -4.64
CA LYS A 118 0.64 13.97 -5.22
C LYS A 118 -0.31 15.15 -5.27
#